data_f264de893ef59d346edbc0a7081a5b3b
#
_entry.id   f264de893ef59d346edbc0a7081a5b3b
#
_cell.length_a   1.000
_cell.length_b   1.000
_cell.length_c   1.000
_cell.angle_alpha   90.00
_cell.angle_beta   90.00
_cell.angle_gamma   90.00
#
_symmetry.space_group_name_H-M   'P 1'
#
loop_
_entity.id
_entity.type
_entity.pdbx_description
1 polymer ?
#
loop_
_entity_poly.entity_id
_entity_poly.type
_entity_poly.pdbx_seq_one_letter_code
_entity_poly.pdbx_strand_id
1 'polypeptide(L)'
;MGFLSVLHSDVGIKKNTNQDSVLIKVASTDYGEVMLAVVCDGMGGLAKGEVASAALIKAFSDWFEQEFPEILYNKRTENGIDRLELENEMNQLVLEVGERISRYGEMSHVAMGTTVAVLLMAEGKYHMISSY
;
A
#
# COMPACT_ATOMS: atom_id res chain seq x y z
N MET A 1 4.76 -21.05 12.51
CA MET A 1 4.18 -20.49 11.50
C MET A 1 3.58 -19.23 11.73
N GLY A 2 2.92 -18.61 12.20
CA GLY A 2 2.48 -17.28 12.50
C GLY A 2 2.31 -16.35 11.30
N PHE A 3 1.88 -16.88 10.22
CA PHE A 3 1.66 -16.03 9.06
C PHE A 3 0.19 -15.71 8.89
N LEU A 4 -0.08 -14.79 7.99
CA LEU A 4 -1.43 -14.38 7.70
C LEU A 4 -2.23 -15.58 7.21
N SER A 5 -3.24 -15.95 7.97
CA SER A 5 -4.18 -16.96 7.52
C SER A 5 -5.25 -16.24 6.71
N VAL A 6 -5.11 -16.27 5.43
CA VAL A 6 -6.09 -15.61 4.58
C VAL A 6 -7.21 -16.60 4.33
N LEU A 7 -8.27 -16.48 5.13
CA LEU A 7 -9.47 -17.28 4.93
C LEU A 7 -10.28 -16.70 3.78
N HIS A 8 -10.25 -15.41 3.65
CA HIS A 8 -10.98 -14.71 2.63
C HIS A 8 -10.25 -13.41 2.34
N SER A 9 -10.00 -13.17 1.07
CA SER A 9 -9.33 -11.96 0.66
C SER A 9 -10.08 -11.37 -0.52
N ASP A 10 -10.60 -10.17 -0.35
CA ASP A 10 -11.24 -9.44 -1.44
C ASP A 10 -10.27 -8.40 -1.94
N VAL A 11 -10.09 -8.39 -3.23
CA VAL A 11 -9.28 -7.39 -3.88
C VAL A 11 -10.19 -6.60 -4.80
N GLY A 12 -10.41 -5.35 -4.45
CA GLY A 12 -11.13 -4.45 -5.31
C GLY A 12 -10.16 -3.45 -5.88
N ILE A 13 -9.94 -3.49 -7.17
CA ILE A 13 -9.18 -2.46 -7.85
C ILE A 13 -10.17 -1.75 -8.73
N LYS A 14 -10.38 -0.48 -8.43
CA LYS A 14 -11.33 0.30 -9.18
C LYS A 14 -10.59 1.46 -9.80
N LYS A 15 -10.59 1.52 -11.11
CA LYS A 15 -10.06 2.67 -11.83
C LYS A 15 -11.18 3.65 -12.05
N ASN A 16 -11.00 4.82 -11.50
CA ASN A 16 -11.84 5.93 -11.83
C ASN A 16 -11.20 6.62 -13.01
N THR A 17 -11.75 7.62 -13.51
CA THR A 17 -11.25 8.31 -14.67
C THR A 17 -9.74 8.39 -14.74
N ASN A 18 -9.23 7.95 -15.86
CA ASN A 18 -7.84 8.17 -16.22
C ASN A 18 -6.83 7.51 -15.30
N GLN A 19 -6.30 8.23 -14.34
CA GLN A 19 -5.09 7.80 -13.64
C GLN A 19 -5.32 7.47 -12.18
N ASP A 20 -6.55 7.53 -11.75
CA ASP A 20 -6.88 7.24 -10.36
C ASP A 20 -7.05 5.75 -10.16
N SER A 21 -6.54 5.24 -9.06
CA SER A 21 -6.67 3.83 -8.71
C SER A 21 -6.97 3.67 -7.24
N VAL A 22 -7.80 2.69 -6.94
CA VAL A 22 -8.16 2.36 -5.56
C VAL A 22 -7.98 0.87 -5.37
N LEU A 23 -7.33 0.50 -4.27
CA LEU A 23 -7.19 -0.89 -3.86
C LEU A 23 -7.81 -1.04 -2.47
N ILE A 24 -8.65 -2.05 -2.31
CA ILE A 24 -9.13 -2.44 -0.99
C ILE A 24 -8.89 -3.92 -0.83
N LYS A 25 -8.27 -4.29 0.27
CA LYS A 25 -7.90 -5.66 0.53
C LYS A 25 -8.21 -6.00 1.98
N VAL A 26 -8.91 -7.09 2.20
CA VAL A 26 -9.33 -7.50 3.53
C VAL A 26 -8.84 -8.93 3.75
N ALA A 27 -8.38 -9.20 4.96
CA ALA A 27 -7.95 -10.54 5.33
C ALA A 27 -8.36 -10.82 6.76
N SER A 28 -8.62 -12.09 7.04
CA SER A 28 -8.87 -12.55 8.41
C SER A 28 -7.58 -13.11 8.98
N THR A 29 -7.29 -12.72 10.21
CA THR A 29 -6.07 -13.16 10.89
C THR A 29 -6.41 -13.68 12.27
N ASP A 30 -5.43 -14.26 12.94
CA ASP A 30 -5.61 -14.69 14.34
C ASP A 30 -5.87 -13.51 15.28
N TYR A 31 -5.57 -12.30 14.83
CA TYR A 31 -5.78 -11.07 15.60
C TYR A 31 -6.96 -10.27 15.10
N GLY A 32 -7.86 -10.91 14.35
CA GLY A 32 -9.04 -10.27 13.80
C GLY A 32 -8.85 -9.88 12.35
N GLU A 33 -9.83 -9.17 11.83
CA GLU A 33 -9.76 -8.73 10.45
C GLU A 33 -8.84 -7.54 10.29
N VAL A 34 -8.12 -7.52 9.18
CA VAL A 34 -7.27 -6.40 8.80
C VAL A 34 -7.71 -5.92 7.42
N MET A 35 -7.57 -4.64 7.19
CA MET A 35 -7.95 -4.05 5.91
C MET A 35 -6.89 -3.05 5.47
N LEU A 36 -6.55 -3.14 4.20
CA LEU A 36 -5.69 -2.17 3.56
C LEU A 36 -6.50 -1.43 2.49
N ALA A 37 -6.44 -0.12 2.52
CA ALA A 37 -7.04 0.71 1.47
C ALA A 37 -5.97 1.65 0.95
N VAL A 38 -5.83 1.71 -0.37
CA VAL A 38 -4.86 2.58 -1.02
C VAL A 38 -5.57 3.35 -2.11
N VAL A 39 -5.40 4.66 -2.10
CA VAL A 39 -5.95 5.54 -3.13
C VAL A 39 -4.78 6.27 -3.76
N CYS A 40 -4.67 6.16 -5.07
CA CYS A 40 -3.63 6.82 -5.83
C CYS A 40 -4.26 7.68 -6.92
N ASP A 41 -3.76 8.91 -7.04
CA ASP A 41 -4.14 9.82 -8.11
C ASP A 41 -2.90 10.08 -8.93
N GLY A 42 -2.83 9.46 -10.09
CA GLY A 42 -1.65 9.56 -10.94
C GLY A 42 -1.63 10.84 -11.74
N MET A 43 -0.42 11.35 -11.93
CA MET A 43 -0.18 12.56 -12.68
C MET A 43 0.91 12.29 -13.71
N GLY A 44 1.06 13.18 -14.69
CA GLY A 44 2.16 13.07 -15.65
C GLY A 44 1.77 12.51 -16.99
N GLY A 45 0.61 12.85 -17.49
CA GLY A 45 0.15 12.39 -18.78
C GLY A 45 -0.55 11.04 -18.70
N LEU A 46 -1.30 10.71 -19.72
CA LEU A 46 -2.27 9.62 -19.67
C LEU A 46 -1.69 8.28 -19.21
N ALA A 47 -0.80 7.72 -20.00
CA ALA A 47 -0.27 6.40 -19.70
C ALA A 47 0.71 6.41 -18.52
N LYS A 48 1.37 7.53 -18.31
CA LYS A 48 2.40 7.63 -17.27
C LYS A 48 1.79 7.64 -15.87
N GLY A 49 0.71 8.38 -15.71
CA GLY A 49 0.01 8.38 -14.42
C GLY A 49 -0.56 7.02 -14.06
N GLU A 50 -1.03 6.28 -15.06
CA GLU A 50 -1.51 4.92 -14.83
C GLU A 50 -0.39 4.00 -14.38
N VAL A 51 0.80 4.14 -14.96
CA VAL A 51 1.96 3.34 -14.56
C VAL A 51 2.34 3.62 -13.11
N ALA A 52 2.35 4.90 -12.74
CA ALA A 52 2.69 5.29 -11.37
C ALA A 52 1.69 4.72 -10.36
N SER A 53 0.40 4.90 -10.65
CA SER A 53 -0.65 4.38 -9.77
C SER A 53 -0.58 2.85 -9.66
N ALA A 54 -0.44 2.19 -10.79
CA ALA A 54 -0.39 0.73 -10.82
C ALA A 54 0.79 0.19 -10.05
N ALA A 55 1.94 0.84 -10.13
CA ALA A 55 3.13 0.42 -9.40
C ALA A 55 2.91 0.50 -7.89
N LEU A 56 2.29 1.58 -7.41
CA LEU A 56 2.00 1.70 -5.98
C LEU A 56 0.95 0.69 -5.51
N ILE A 57 -0.11 0.51 -6.29
CA ILE A 57 -1.15 -0.45 -5.95
C ILE A 57 -0.54 -1.86 -5.84
N LYS A 58 0.26 -2.25 -6.81
CA LYS A 58 0.89 -3.57 -6.78
C LYS A 58 1.84 -3.72 -5.60
N ALA A 59 2.63 -2.69 -5.33
CA ALA A 59 3.58 -2.74 -4.23
C ALA A 59 2.87 -2.92 -2.89
N PHE A 60 1.81 -2.18 -2.65
CA PHE A 60 1.07 -2.30 -1.40
C PHE A 60 0.28 -3.61 -1.31
N SER A 61 -0.24 -4.09 -2.43
CA SER A 61 -0.91 -5.39 -2.45
C SER A 61 0.07 -6.51 -2.06
N ASP A 62 1.24 -6.51 -2.64
CA ASP A 62 2.27 -7.51 -2.34
C ASP A 62 2.77 -7.37 -0.90
N TRP A 63 2.98 -6.14 -0.45
CA TRP A 63 3.40 -5.87 0.92
C TRP A 63 2.40 -6.40 1.95
N PHE A 64 1.12 -6.18 1.70
CA PHE A 64 0.07 -6.63 2.60
C PHE A 64 0.05 -8.15 2.72
N GLU A 65 0.32 -8.85 1.65
CA GLU A 65 0.29 -10.31 1.66
C GLU A 65 1.58 -10.95 2.12
N GLN A 66 2.72 -10.31 1.89
CA GLN A 66 4.02 -10.93 2.10
C GLN A 66 4.79 -10.36 3.27
N GLU A 67 4.68 -9.07 3.54
CA GLU A 67 5.48 -8.41 4.57
C GLU A 67 4.70 -8.00 5.80
N PHE A 68 3.49 -7.53 5.63
CA PHE A 68 2.65 -7.16 6.77
C PHE A 68 2.46 -8.31 7.76
N PRO A 69 2.31 -9.58 7.34
CA PRO A 69 2.20 -10.67 8.30
C PRO A 69 3.38 -10.76 9.26
N GLU A 70 4.57 -10.43 8.82
CA GLU A 70 5.74 -10.41 9.68
C GLU A 70 5.58 -9.38 10.79
N ILE A 71 5.07 -8.22 10.46
CA ILE A 71 4.81 -7.17 11.46
C ILE A 71 3.72 -7.62 12.43
N LEU A 72 2.65 -8.18 11.89
CA LEU A 72 1.49 -8.55 12.71
C LEU A 72 1.81 -9.69 13.67
N TYR A 73 2.58 -10.68 13.25
CA TYR A 73 2.79 -11.89 14.03
C TYR A 73 4.12 -11.90 14.78
N ASN A 74 5.16 -11.34 14.21
CA ASN A 74 6.51 -11.47 14.76
C ASN A 74 7.12 -10.20 15.32
N LYS A 75 6.55 -9.04 14.98
CA LYS A 75 7.08 -7.75 15.47
C LYS A 75 6.11 -7.04 16.40
N ARG A 76 5.25 -7.80 17.04
CA ARG A 76 4.28 -7.22 17.95
C ARG A 76 4.93 -6.81 19.27
N THR A 77 4.44 -5.72 19.83
CA THR A 77 4.78 -5.32 21.18
C THR A 77 3.70 -5.84 22.14
N GLU A 78 3.86 -5.57 23.41
CA GLU A 78 2.84 -5.92 24.40
C GLU A 78 1.50 -5.28 24.11
N ASN A 79 1.53 -4.12 23.45
CA ASN A 79 0.32 -3.37 23.15
C ASN A 79 -0.14 -3.56 21.70
N GLY A 80 0.37 -4.57 21.01
CA GLY A 80 0.04 -4.86 19.64
C GLY A 80 1.05 -4.30 18.67
N ILE A 81 0.59 -3.95 17.47
CA ILE A 81 1.49 -3.43 16.44
C ILE A 81 1.99 -2.05 16.85
N ASP A 82 3.30 -1.83 16.72
CA ASP A 82 3.89 -0.54 16.94
C ASP A 82 3.51 0.39 15.78
N ARG A 83 2.76 1.44 16.09
CA ARG A 83 2.28 2.37 15.08
C ARG A 83 3.41 3.03 14.31
N LEU A 84 4.45 3.46 15.02
CA LEU A 84 5.55 4.16 14.38
C LEU A 84 6.30 3.26 13.42
N GLU A 85 6.56 2.03 13.83
CA GLU A 85 7.24 1.08 12.97
C GLU A 85 6.42 0.77 11.72
N LEU A 86 5.12 0.57 11.89
CA LEU A 86 4.24 0.27 10.77
C LEU A 86 4.18 1.44 9.78
N GLU A 87 4.00 2.65 10.29
CA GLU A 87 3.94 3.82 9.44
C GLU A 87 5.27 4.08 8.74
N ASN A 88 6.37 3.82 9.42
CA ASN A 88 7.69 3.94 8.80
C ASN A 88 7.86 2.94 7.66
N GLU A 89 7.38 1.72 7.82
CA GLU A 89 7.45 0.73 6.76
C GLU A 89 6.61 1.12 5.55
N MET A 90 5.42 1.62 5.80
CA MET A 90 4.57 2.07 4.70
C MET A 90 5.18 3.28 3.98
N ASN A 91 5.75 4.22 4.73
CA ASN A 91 6.43 5.37 4.12
C ASN A 91 7.65 4.94 3.32
N GLN A 92 8.41 3.99 3.85
CA GLN A 92 9.58 3.47 3.14
C GLN A 92 9.18 2.82 1.82
N LEU A 93 8.08 2.10 1.82
CA LEU A 93 7.58 1.47 0.59
C LEU A 93 7.22 2.52 -0.45
N VAL A 94 6.55 3.60 -0.03
CA VAL A 94 6.22 4.69 -0.94
C VAL A 94 7.49 5.31 -1.53
N LEU A 95 8.51 5.52 -0.69
CA LEU A 95 9.76 6.09 -1.16
C LEU A 95 10.45 5.19 -2.18
N GLU A 96 10.50 3.90 -1.91
CA GLU A 96 11.14 2.94 -2.82
C GLU A 96 10.44 2.89 -4.17
N VAL A 97 9.11 2.85 -4.15
CA VAL A 97 8.34 2.85 -5.39
C VAL A 97 8.52 4.18 -6.11
N GLY A 98 8.52 5.28 -5.35
CA GLY A 98 8.72 6.60 -5.91
C GLY A 98 10.04 6.74 -6.64
N GLU A 99 11.11 6.17 -6.10
CA GLU A 99 12.40 6.18 -6.76
C GLU A 99 12.36 5.41 -8.08
N ARG A 100 11.69 4.26 -8.10
CA ARG A 100 11.57 3.48 -9.34
C ARG A 100 10.77 4.24 -10.39
N ILE A 101 9.70 4.88 -9.98
CA ILE A 101 8.87 5.68 -10.89
C ILE A 101 9.66 6.85 -11.43
N SER A 102 10.42 7.53 -10.59
CA SER A 102 11.24 8.66 -11.02
C SER A 102 12.27 8.24 -12.06
N ARG A 103 12.91 7.10 -11.86
CA ARG A 103 13.87 6.58 -12.83
C ARG A 103 13.21 6.28 -14.16
N TYR A 104 12.03 5.69 -14.11
CA TYR A 104 11.27 5.41 -15.33
C TYR A 104 10.91 6.70 -16.03
N GLY A 105 10.47 7.71 -15.28
CA GLY A 105 10.13 9.02 -15.85
C GLY A 105 11.32 9.70 -16.49
N GLU A 106 12.49 9.63 -15.86
CA GLU A 106 13.71 10.19 -16.44
C GLU A 106 14.07 9.50 -17.74
N MET A 107 14.00 8.19 -17.76
CA MET A 107 14.29 7.42 -18.95
C MET A 107 13.33 7.76 -20.09
N SER A 108 12.10 8.07 -19.76
CA SER A 108 11.06 8.41 -20.72
C SER A 108 11.04 9.88 -21.08
N HIS A 109 11.87 10.70 -20.43
CA HIS A 109 11.88 12.15 -20.57
C HIS A 109 10.52 12.78 -20.25
N VAL A 110 9.77 12.13 -19.36
CA VAL A 110 8.44 12.60 -18.96
C VAL A 110 8.37 12.54 -17.45
N ALA A 111 7.94 13.64 -16.84
CA ALA A 111 7.73 13.64 -15.40
C ALA A 111 6.58 12.69 -15.04
N MET A 112 6.80 11.89 -14.04
CA MET A 112 5.80 10.98 -13.53
C MET A 112 5.63 11.21 -12.04
N GLY A 113 4.41 11.06 -11.57
CA GLY A 113 4.14 11.19 -10.16
C GLY A 113 2.75 10.69 -9.82
N THR A 114 2.51 10.58 -8.55
CA THR A 114 1.20 10.22 -8.06
C THR A 114 1.08 10.71 -6.62
N THR A 115 -0.13 11.08 -6.24
CA THR A 115 -0.44 11.22 -4.83
C THR A 115 -0.88 9.86 -4.32
N VAL A 116 -0.65 9.58 -3.05
CA VAL A 116 -1.05 8.32 -2.45
C VAL A 116 -1.56 8.57 -1.05
N ALA A 117 -2.64 7.89 -0.71
CA ALA A 117 -3.13 7.83 0.65
C ALA A 117 -3.34 6.37 0.99
N VAL A 118 -2.81 5.94 2.12
CA VAL A 118 -2.88 4.55 2.56
C VAL A 118 -3.52 4.51 3.94
N LEU A 119 -4.50 3.64 4.09
CA LEU A 119 -5.12 3.38 5.37
C LEU A 119 -5.00 1.89 5.67
N LEU A 120 -4.44 1.57 6.81
CA LEU A 120 -4.42 0.19 7.29
C LEU A 120 -5.19 0.12 8.61
N MET A 121 -6.16 -0.77 8.67
CA MET A 121 -6.91 -1.04 9.88
C MET A 121 -6.50 -2.39 10.42
N ALA A 122 -6.08 -2.43 11.66
CA ALA A 122 -5.69 -3.67 12.32
C ALA A 122 -5.91 -3.51 13.82
N GLU A 123 -6.45 -4.52 14.45
CA GLU A 123 -6.63 -4.55 15.91
C GLU A 123 -7.45 -3.36 16.43
N GLY A 124 -8.43 -2.94 15.66
CA GLY A 124 -9.29 -1.82 16.03
C GLY A 124 -8.62 -0.46 15.95
N LYS A 125 -7.46 -0.37 15.32
CA LYS A 125 -6.71 0.88 15.19
C LYS A 125 -6.51 1.21 13.73
N TYR A 126 -6.31 2.50 13.47
CA TYR A 126 -6.07 3.02 12.12
C TYR A 126 -4.63 3.49 12.01
N HIS A 127 -4.02 3.19 10.88
CA HIS A 127 -2.68 3.66 10.55
C HIS A 127 -2.75 4.29 9.17
N MET A 128 -2.42 5.56 9.08
CA MET A 128 -2.55 6.30 7.83
C MET A 128 -1.26 6.98 7.45
N ILE A 129 -0.97 6.96 6.17
CA ILE A 129 0.07 7.81 5.59
C ILE A 129 -0.49 8.47 4.33
N SER A 130 0.08 9.59 3.96
CA SER A 130 -0.24 10.22 2.70
C SER A 130 1.01 10.92 2.16
N SER A 131 1.09 11.01 0.85
CA SER A 131 2.22 11.63 0.17
C SER A 131 1.73 12.32 -1.09
N TYR A 132 2.35 13.42 -1.42
CA TYR A 132 2.01 14.21 -2.62
C TYR A 132 3.15 14.25 -3.60
#